data_59b801bb2949eb1617c6626a10250e43
#
_entry.id   59b801bb2949eb1617c6626a10250e43
#
_cell.length_a   1.000
_cell.length_b   1.000
_cell.length_c   1.000
_cell.angle_alpha   90.00
_cell.angle_beta   90.00
_cell.angle_gamma   90.00
#
_symmetry.space_group_name_H-M   'P 1'
#
loop_
_entity.id
_entity.type
_entity.pdbx_description
1 polymer ?
#
loop_
_entity_poly.entity_id
_entity_poly.type
_entity_poly.pdbx_seq_one_letter_code
_entity_poly.pdbx_strand_id
1 'polypeptide(L)'
;LLKRILIVSPGHLALQWVREMKEKFQENFQRINRASFEADWGQNPFDVRDQVVTSIDFAKQEDIIKALDSTHWDMIIVDEAHKMSAYQYGEKINKTIRYQLGETLSESSTFLLFLTATPHRGDVDNFRLFLDLLRPGFFADRKMLEESLAQKDNPLFVRRMKEDMKSFNNEPLFPPRHVHTKKFKLSDTEKVLYNAVTKYVQEHFNKALAKDRRNITFAMTILQRRLASSIRAIHKSLERRKKRLQDLYERAELYEAGEISFDEELMEDIEERERWEREEEILQRLTMAGNKEELKLEIDVLGDLVELAKNAEKIGDESKLVELKGVIKAELINEERKLLIFTESKDTLDYLVERIRKWGYTTCEIHGGMKMDDRINA
;
A
#
# COMPACT_ATOMS: atom_id res chain seq x y z
N LEU A 1 -11.87 23.55 -27.51
CA LEU A 1 -12.04 22.09 -27.31
C LEU A 1 -10.67 21.52 -26.93
N LEU A 2 -10.60 20.80 -25.79
CA LEU A 2 -9.39 20.13 -25.37
C LEU A 2 -9.10 18.97 -26.35
N LYS A 3 -7.87 18.89 -26.87
CA LYS A 3 -7.46 17.82 -27.80
C LYS A 3 -6.45 16.89 -27.16
N ARG A 4 -5.41 17.47 -26.55
CA ARG A 4 -4.32 16.72 -25.94
C ARG A 4 -4.59 16.45 -24.48
N ILE A 5 -4.93 15.20 -24.15
CA ILE A 5 -5.31 14.81 -22.78
C ILE A 5 -4.44 13.64 -22.34
N LEU A 6 -3.78 13.82 -21.20
CA LEU A 6 -3.02 12.76 -20.53
C LEU A 6 -3.74 12.32 -19.26
N ILE A 7 -3.92 11.02 -19.09
CA ILE A 7 -4.39 10.41 -17.86
C ILE A 7 -3.23 9.63 -17.22
N VAL A 8 -2.87 9.99 -16.00
CA VAL A 8 -1.86 9.31 -15.19
C VAL A 8 -2.56 8.59 -14.03
N SER A 9 -2.50 7.27 -13.98
CA SER A 9 -3.26 6.45 -13.02
C SER A 9 -2.38 5.37 -12.40
N PRO A 10 -2.82 4.70 -11.30
CA PRO A 10 -2.19 3.46 -10.87
C PRO A 10 -2.14 2.42 -12.00
N GLY A 11 -1.06 1.64 -12.07
CA GLY A 11 -0.81 0.71 -13.19
C GLY A 11 -1.96 -0.27 -13.44
N HIS A 12 -2.61 -0.77 -12.39
CA HIS A 12 -3.74 -1.68 -12.46
C HIS A 12 -5.05 -1.02 -12.96
N LEU A 13 -5.17 0.31 -12.90
CA LEU A 13 -6.34 1.05 -13.38
C LEU A 13 -6.19 1.57 -14.82
N ALA A 14 -4.98 1.56 -15.38
CA ALA A 14 -4.73 2.14 -16.70
C ALA A 14 -5.60 1.54 -17.82
N LEU A 15 -5.78 0.21 -17.83
CA LEU A 15 -6.67 -0.46 -18.81
C LEU A 15 -8.16 -0.17 -18.54
N GLN A 16 -8.53 -0.02 -17.28
CA GLN A 16 -9.90 0.36 -16.91
C GLN A 16 -10.21 1.78 -17.43
N TRP A 17 -9.29 2.72 -17.25
CA TRP A 17 -9.42 4.07 -17.78
C TRP A 17 -9.63 4.07 -19.30
N VAL A 18 -8.80 3.33 -20.07
CA VAL A 18 -8.96 3.21 -21.53
C VAL A 18 -10.34 2.68 -21.88
N ARG A 19 -10.81 1.62 -21.21
CA ARG A 19 -12.12 1.02 -21.45
C ARG A 19 -13.26 1.98 -21.11
N GLU A 20 -13.22 2.61 -19.93
CA GLU A 20 -14.30 3.50 -19.49
C GLU A 20 -14.38 4.77 -20.33
N MET A 21 -13.27 5.33 -20.76
CA MET A 21 -13.25 6.47 -21.68
C MET A 21 -13.93 6.12 -23.01
N LYS A 22 -13.66 4.90 -23.52
CA LYS A 22 -14.31 4.44 -24.75
C LYS A 22 -15.81 4.15 -24.58
N GLU A 23 -16.18 3.43 -23.51
CA GLU A 23 -17.56 2.97 -23.31
C GLU A 23 -18.50 4.10 -22.88
N LYS A 24 -18.04 5.00 -21.99
CA LYS A 24 -18.87 6.04 -21.39
C LYS A 24 -18.83 7.38 -22.13
N PHE A 25 -17.67 7.71 -22.73
CA PHE A 25 -17.43 9.01 -23.34
C PHE A 25 -17.14 8.92 -24.84
N GLN A 26 -17.02 7.71 -25.41
CA GLN A 26 -16.70 7.46 -26.82
C GLN A 26 -15.32 8.03 -27.26
N GLU A 27 -14.42 8.23 -26.31
CA GLU A 27 -13.07 8.73 -26.52
C GLU A 27 -12.06 7.59 -26.61
N ASN A 28 -11.07 7.69 -27.51
CA ASN A 28 -10.14 6.62 -27.83
C ASN A 28 -8.75 6.89 -27.28
N PHE A 29 -8.56 6.65 -25.99
CA PHE A 29 -7.26 6.76 -25.35
C PHE A 29 -6.34 5.59 -25.70
N GLN A 30 -5.05 5.87 -25.87
CA GLN A 30 -4.00 4.89 -26.09
C GLN A 30 -3.15 4.73 -24.83
N ARG A 31 -2.90 3.50 -24.42
CA ARG A 31 -2.02 3.24 -23.30
C ARG A 31 -0.57 3.31 -23.74
N ILE A 32 0.25 4.12 -23.05
CA ILE A 32 1.71 4.13 -23.17
C ILE A 32 2.33 3.43 -21.94
N ASN A 33 3.17 2.43 -22.22
CA ASN A 33 3.98 1.71 -21.26
C ASN A 33 5.41 1.54 -21.81
N ARG A 34 6.32 0.89 -21.10
CA ARG A 34 7.71 0.69 -21.52
C ARG A 34 7.80 0.08 -22.93
N ALA A 35 7.07 -1.00 -23.19
CA ALA A 35 7.11 -1.68 -24.48
C ALA A 35 6.62 -0.79 -25.64
N SER A 36 5.52 -0.02 -25.46
CA SER A 36 5.04 0.90 -26.48
C SER A 36 5.93 2.14 -26.63
N PHE A 37 6.58 2.56 -25.54
CA PHE A 37 7.54 3.67 -25.58
C PHE A 37 8.79 3.33 -26.38
N GLU A 38 9.32 2.13 -26.21
CA GLU A 38 10.50 1.64 -26.93
C GLU A 38 10.20 1.27 -28.39
N ALA A 39 8.94 0.96 -28.72
CA ALA A 39 8.53 0.63 -30.08
C ALA A 39 8.54 1.85 -31.03
N ASP A 40 8.37 3.05 -30.49
CA ASP A 40 8.35 4.32 -31.26
C ASP A 40 9.77 4.90 -31.41
N TRP A 41 10.68 4.14 -32.00
CA TRP A 41 12.10 4.48 -32.18
C TRP A 41 12.31 5.90 -32.72
N GLY A 42 12.99 6.73 -31.91
CA GLY A 42 13.46 8.06 -32.32
C GLY A 42 12.40 9.17 -32.25
N GLN A 43 11.18 8.88 -31.81
CA GLN A 43 10.14 9.88 -31.57
C GLN A 43 9.61 9.74 -30.13
N ASN A 44 9.32 10.88 -29.52
CA ASN A 44 8.65 10.86 -28.22
C ASN A 44 7.16 10.46 -28.41
N PRO A 45 6.71 9.31 -27.89
CA PRO A 45 5.32 8.88 -28.07
C PRO A 45 4.29 9.85 -27.50
N PHE A 46 4.69 10.68 -26.54
CA PHE A 46 3.82 11.67 -25.94
C PHE A 46 3.60 12.89 -26.87
N ASP A 47 4.50 13.14 -27.85
CA ASP A 47 4.32 14.22 -28.82
C ASP A 47 3.35 13.86 -29.95
N VAL A 48 3.32 12.58 -30.32
CA VAL A 48 2.55 12.11 -31.48
C VAL A 48 1.15 11.61 -31.17
N ARG A 49 0.80 11.48 -29.88
CA ARG A 49 -0.51 11.00 -29.44
C ARG A 49 -1.24 12.06 -28.63
N ASP A 50 -2.50 12.30 -28.98
CA ASP A 50 -3.32 13.34 -28.35
C ASP A 50 -4.07 12.85 -27.11
N GLN A 51 -4.47 11.57 -27.05
CA GLN A 51 -5.22 10.98 -25.95
C GLN A 51 -4.48 9.78 -25.37
N VAL A 52 -3.88 9.95 -24.21
CA VAL A 52 -2.94 8.99 -23.61
C VAL A 52 -3.36 8.62 -22.20
N VAL A 53 -3.24 7.32 -21.86
CA VAL A 53 -3.26 6.82 -20.49
C VAL A 53 -1.89 6.22 -20.19
N THR A 54 -1.31 6.57 -19.05
CA THR A 54 -0.07 5.97 -18.56
C THR A 54 -0.14 5.68 -17.05
N SER A 55 0.81 4.88 -16.55
CA SER A 55 0.85 4.63 -15.11
C SER A 55 1.80 5.59 -14.39
N ILE A 56 1.47 5.93 -13.12
CA ILE A 56 2.32 6.73 -12.24
C ILE A 56 3.73 6.12 -12.15
N ASP A 57 3.83 4.79 -12.01
CA ASP A 57 5.10 4.11 -11.83
C ASP A 57 5.96 4.08 -13.10
N PHE A 58 5.35 4.14 -14.26
CA PHE A 58 6.06 4.34 -15.51
C PHE A 58 6.44 5.82 -15.71
N ALA A 59 5.48 6.73 -15.49
CA ALA A 59 5.70 8.17 -15.68
C ALA A 59 6.79 8.75 -14.76
N LYS A 60 6.98 8.21 -13.54
CA LYS A 60 8.01 8.66 -12.60
C LYS A 60 9.46 8.29 -12.97
N GLN A 61 9.68 7.48 -14.02
CA GLN A 61 11.03 7.13 -14.46
C GLN A 61 11.70 8.34 -15.10
N GLU A 62 12.99 8.51 -14.84
CA GLU A 62 13.73 9.74 -15.21
C GLU A 62 13.68 10.08 -16.71
N ASP A 63 13.81 9.05 -17.56
CA ASP A 63 13.71 9.19 -19.02
C ASP A 63 12.30 9.58 -19.47
N ILE A 64 11.28 9.11 -18.76
CA ILE A 64 9.87 9.41 -19.05
C ILE A 64 9.48 10.79 -18.54
N ILE A 65 9.95 11.20 -17.35
CA ILE A 65 9.77 12.58 -16.86
C ILE A 65 10.33 13.58 -17.89
N LYS A 66 11.55 13.34 -18.41
CA LYS A 66 12.14 14.20 -19.45
C LYS A 66 11.32 14.22 -20.74
N ALA A 67 10.75 13.08 -21.13
CA ALA A 67 9.88 13.00 -22.29
C ALA A 67 8.55 13.74 -22.09
N LEU A 68 7.99 13.73 -20.88
CA LEU A 68 6.78 14.46 -20.51
C LEU A 68 7.03 15.97 -20.41
N ASP A 69 8.16 16.37 -19.84
CA ASP A 69 8.58 17.77 -19.71
C ASP A 69 8.73 18.49 -21.06
N SER A 70 9.14 17.75 -22.11
CA SER A 70 9.24 18.29 -23.47
C SER A 70 7.91 18.44 -24.19
N THR A 71 6.79 17.97 -23.61
CA THR A 71 5.46 17.99 -24.24
C THR A 71 4.51 18.93 -23.52
N HIS A 72 3.52 19.47 -24.23
CA HIS A 72 2.46 20.27 -23.61
C HIS A 72 1.09 19.64 -23.82
N TRP A 73 0.27 19.62 -22.76
CA TRP A 73 -1.05 19.02 -22.70
C TRP A 73 -2.13 20.08 -22.45
N ASP A 74 -3.25 19.97 -23.15
CA ASP A 74 -4.41 20.82 -22.84
C ASP A 74 -4.95 20.48 -21.45
N MET A 75 -4.97 19.18 -21.10
CA MET A 75 -5.40 18.70 -19.78
C MET A 75 -4.62 17.49 -19.34
N ILE A 76 -4.22 17.49 -18.08
CA ILE A 76 -3.70 16.30 -17.39
C ILE A 76 -4.65 15.91 -16.27
N ILE A 77 -5.02 14.62 -16.22
CA ILE A 77 -5.82 14.02 -15.15
C ILE A 77 -4.93 13.03 -14.40
N VAL A 78 -4.78 13.21 -13.09
CA VAL A 78 -4.03 12.28 -12.24
C VAL A 78 -4.99 11.59 -11.28
N ASP A 79 -5.10 10.26 -11.40
CA ASP A 79 -5.88 9.44 -10.50
C ASP A 79 -5.03 8.93 -9.33
N GLU A 80 -5.64 8.80 -8.15
CA GLU A 80 -4.95 8.55 -6.88
C GLU A 80 -3.79 9.54 -6.63
N ALA A 81 -4.04 10.80 -6.96
CA ALA A 81 -3.05 11.88 -6.94
C ALA A 81 -2.42 12.12 -5.56
N HIS A 82 -3.04 11.65 -4.46
CA HIS A 82 -2.46 11.70 -3.12
C HIS A 82 -1.09 11.00 -3.02
N LYS A 83 -0.77 10.14 -3.99
CA LYS A 83 0.56 9.52 -4.10
C LYS A 83 1.66 10.50 -4.50
N MET A 84 1.33 11.67 -5.04
CA MET A 84 2.28 12.76 -5.35
C MET A 84 2.52 13.61 -4.11
N SER A 85 3.12 13.02 -3.08
CA SER A 85 3.32 13.65 -1.77
C SER A 85 4.76 14.13 -1.57
N ALA A 86 4.91 15.20 -0.78
CA ALA A 86 6.17 15.64 -0.22
C ALA A 86 6.03 15.76 1.30
N TYR A 87 7.14 15.69 2.01
CA TYR A 87 7.16 15.69 3.47
C TYR A 87 7.97 16.86 3.99
N GLN A 88 7.47 17.53 5.02
CA GLN A 88 8.18 18.61 5.66
C GLN A 88 8.70 18.19 7.03
N TYR A 89 10.03 18.29 7.22
CA TYR A 89 10.71 18.06 8.49
C TYR A 89 11.40 19.36 8.94
N GLY A 90 10.76 20.09 9.84
CA GLY A 90 11.21 21.44 10.21
C GLY A 90 11.14 22.39 9.01
N GLU A 91 12.27 22.96 8.63
CA GLU A 91 12.38 23.85 7.45
C GLU A 91 12.68 23.10 6.15
N LYS A 92 13.04 21.82 6.20
CA LYS A 92 13.42 21.03 5.03
C LYS A 92 12.21 20.32 4.44
N ILE A 93 12.00 20.54 3.14
CA ILE A 93 10.99 19.80 2.35
C ILE A 93 11.70 18.67 1.62
N ASN A 94 11.23 17.45 1.82
CA ASN A 94 11.68 16.25 1.14
C ASN A 94 10.67 15.90 0.05
N LYS A 95 11.08 16.06 -1.22
CA LYS A 95 10.24 15.81 -2.39
C LYS A 95 10.46 14.39 -2.87
N THR A 96 9.41 13.56 -2.89
CA THR A 96 9.47 12.25 -3.52
C THR A 96 9.61 12.36 -5.04
N ILE A 97 10.03 11.30 -5.73
CA ILE A 97 10.09 11.27 -7.20
C ILE A 97 8.70 11.50 -7.80
N ARG A 98 7.64 11.03 -7.14
CA ARG A 98 6.26 11.25 -7.57
C ARG A 98 5.81 12.70 -7.40
N TYR A 99 6.30 13.37 -6.38
CA TYR A 99 6.07 14.81 -6.23
C TYR A 99 6.75 15.60 -7.35
N GLN A 100 8.00 15.26 -7.69
CA GLN A 100 8.73 15.85 -8.81
C GLN A 100 8.00 15.61 -10.16
N LEU A 101 7.47 14.38 -10.36
CA LEU A 101 6.58 14.13 -11.49
C LEU A 101 5.36 15.07 -11.45
N GLY A 102 4.75 15.28 -10.30
CA GLY A 102 3.62 16.22 -10.14
C GLY A 102 3.96 17.65 -10.53
N GLU A 103 5.16 18.12 -10.19
CA GLU A 103 5.68 19.44 -10.61
C GLU A 103 5.80 19.51 -12.14
N THR A 104 6.44 18.51 -12.77
CA THR A 104 6.55 18.42 -14.24
C THR A 104 5.17 18.43 -14.90
N LEU A 105 4.21 17.64 -14.41
CA LEU A 105 2.86 17.59 -14.98
C LEU A 105 2.11 18.93 -14.82
N SER A 106 2.33 19.63 -13.71
CA SER A 106 1.77 20.96 -13.48
C SER A 106 2.29 21.99 -14.50
N GLU A 107 3.59 21.97 -14.78
CA GLU A 107 4.24 22.88 -15.72
C GLU A 107 3.92 22.54 -17.18
N SER A 108 3.67 21.26 -17.48
CA SER A 108 3.41 20.76 -18.85
C SER A 108 1.94 20.82 -19.26
N SER A 109 1.04 21.38 -18.43
CA SER A 109 -0.41 21.36 -18.71
C SER A 109 -1.08 22.72 -18.57
N THR A 110 -2.08 22.98 -19.43
CA THR A 110 -2.97 24.14 -19.27
C THR A 110 -3.96 23.93 -18.13
N PHE A 111 -4.54 22.71 -18.03
CA PHE A 111 -5.44 22.32 -16.96
C PHE A 111 -4.93 21.06 -16.27
N LEU A 112 -4.86 21.10 -14.94
CA LEU A 112 -4.47 19.97 -14.11
C LEU A 112 -5.62 19.57 -13.20
N LEU A 113 -6.06 18.29 -13.27
CA LEU A 113 -7.12 17.72 -12.47
C LEU A 113 -6.58 16.56 -11.62
N PHE A 114 -6.62 16.70 -10.32
CA PHE A 114 -6.28 15.64 -9.38
C PHE A 114 -7.53 14.95 -8.85
N LEU A 115 -7.57 13.63 -8.95
CA LEU A 115 -8.62 12.77 -8.41
C LEU A 115 -8.05 11.95 -7.26
N THR A 116 -8.73 11.94 -6.12
CA THR A 116 -8.34 11.13 -4.97
C THR A 116 -9.49 10.92 -4.00
N ALA A 117 -9.58 9.72 -3.42
CA ALA A 117 -10.52 9.44 -2.32
C ALA A 117 -9.97 9.92 -0.97
N THR A 118 -8.65 10.04 -0.82
CA THR A 118 -7.96 10.35 0.43
C THR A 118 -6.94 11.47 0.22
N PRO A 119 -7.35 12.75 0.18
CA PRO A 119 -6.48 13.86 -0.18
C PRO A 119 -5.33 14.08 0.81
N HIS A 120 -5.48 13.66 2.06
CA HIS A 120 -4.43 13.67 3.08
C HIS A 120 -4.63 12.55 4.10
N ARG A 121 -3.53 12.09 4.70
CA ARG A 121 -3.51 11.04 5.74
C ARG A 121 -3.50 11.60 7.17
N GLY A 122 -4.00 12.82 7.37
CA GLY A 122 -4.02 13.51 8.66
C GLY A 122 -2.87 14.51 8.84
N ASP A 123 -1.89 14.55 7.96
CA ASP A 123 -0.83 15.55 7.95
C ASP A 123 -1.24 16.75 7.08
N VAL A 124 -1.38 17.90 7.71
CA VAL A 124 -1.84 19.15 7.06
C VAL A 124 -0.73 19.75 6.19
N ASP A 125 0.55 19.59 6.57
CA ASP A 125 1.67 20.10 5.79
C ASP A 125 1.85 19.32 4.50
N ASN A 126 1.73 17.98 4.54
CA ASN A 126 1.68 17.16 3.34
C ASN A 126 0.55 17.59 2.41
N PHE A 127 -0.62 17.87 2.97
CA PHE A 127 -1.76 18.30 2.17
C PHE A 127 -1.53 19.67 1.54
N ARG A 128 -0.90 20.59 2.26
CA ARG A 128 -0.52 21.92 1.73
C ARG A 128 0.44 21.77 0.55
N LEU A 129 1.50 20.97 0.69
CA LEU A 129 2.46 20.70 -0.38
C LEU A 129 1.80 20.02 -1.59
N PHE A 130 0.86 19.11 -1.36
CA PHE A 130 0.08 18.50 -2.43
C PHE A 130 -0.78 19.53 -3.20
N LEU A 131 -1.38 20.50 -2.51
CA LEU A 131 -2.14 21.59 -3.14
C LEU A 131 -1.22 22.59 -3.87
N ASP A 132 0.03 22.73 -3.44
CA ASP A 132 1.04 23.55 -4.13
C ASP A 132 1.33 23.04 -5.56
N LEU A 133 1.13 21.76 -5.85
CA LEU A 133 1.21 21.22 -7.22
C LEU A 133 0.12 21.79 -8.14
N LEU A 134 -1.06 22.12 -7.60
CA LEU A 134 -2.15 22.73 -8.36
C LEU A 134 -1.96 24.23 -8.50
N ARG A 135 -1.52 24.89 -7.45
CA ARG A 135 -1.29 26.33 -7.42
C ARG A 135 -0.19 26.71 -6.43
N PRO A 136 1.05 26.82 -6.86
CA PRO A 136 2.19 27.11 -6.00
C PRO A 136 1.97 28.36 -5.15
N GLY A 137 2.22 28.26 -3.84
CA GLY A 137 2.16 29.40 -2.91
C GLY A 137 0.74 29.90 -2.58
N PHE A 138 -0.32 29.22 -3.01
CA PHE A 138 -1.70 29.65 -2.69
C PHE A 138 -1.98 29.61 -1.19
N PHE A 139 -1.55 28.55 -0.48
CA PHE A 139 -1.55 28.48 0.96
C PHE A 139 -0.14 28.74 1.49
N ALA A 140 0.10 29.96 1.95
CA ALA A 140 1.42 30.38 2.42
C ALA A 140 1.91 29.57 3.62
N ASP A 141 1.00 29.16 4.50
CA ASP A 141 1.29 28.38 5.69
C ASP A 141 0.14 27.40 6.04
N ARG A 142 0.43 26.52 7.01
CA ARG A 142 -0.52 25.55 7.55
C ARG A 142 -1.79 26.20 8.09
N LYS A 143 -1.67 27.34 8.77
CA LYS A 143 -2.79 28.02 9.43
C LYS A 143 -3.82 28.50 8.40
N MET A 144 -3.37 29.07 7.29
CA MET A 144 -4.23 29.52 6.20
C MET A 144 -5.03 28.36 5.60
N LEU A 145 -4.40 27.18 5.42
CA LEU A 145 -5.10 25.99 4.96
C LEU A 145 -6.11 25.48 5.98
N GLU A 146 -5.76 25.42 7.27
CA GLU A 146 -6.67 24.98 8.34
C GLU A 146 -7.90 25.90 8.46
N GLU A 147 -7.72 27.22 8.33
CA GLU A 147 -8.81 28.18 8.32
C GLU A 147 -9.75 27.98 7.11
N SER A 148 -9.19 27.78 5.90
CA SER A 148 -9.97 27.49 4.70
C SER A 148 -10.77 26.18 4.82
N LEU A 149 -10.17 25.14 5.40
CA LEU A 149 -10.84 23.87 5.65
C LEU A 149 -12.00 24.01 6.65
N ALA A 150 -11.79 24.81 7.72
CA ALA A 150 -12.82 25.05 8.75
C ALA A 150 -14.01 25.82 8.18
N GLN A 151 -13.77 26.78 7.30
CA GLN A 151 -14.81 27.57 6.64
C GLN A 151 -15.53 26.83 5.52
N LYS A 152 -15.04 25.66 5.11
CA LYS A 152 -15.50 24.87 3.94
C LYS A 152 -15.48 25.68 2.63
N ASP A 153 -14.66 26.70 2.58
CA ASP A 153 -14.46 27.55 1.41
C ASP A 153 -13.06 27.33 0.86
N ASN A 154 -12.94 26.36 -0.03
CA ASN A 154 -11.68 26.05 -0.67
C ASN A 154 -11.85 26.05 -2.21
N PRO A 155 -11.22 27.02 -2.90
CA PRO A 155 -11.36 27.14 -4.34
C PRO A 155 -10.55 26.09 -5.14
N LEU A 156 -9.60 25.38 -4.50
CA LEU A 156 -8.73 24.43 -5.18
C LEU A 156 -9.27 23.00 -5.22
N PHE A 157 -10.22 22.65 -4.36
CA PHE A 157 -10.78 21.30 -4.37
C PHE A 157 -12.24 21.22 -3.95
N VAL A 158 -12.91 20.17 -4.43
CA VAL A 158 -14.29 19.82 -4.05
C VAL A 158 -14.26 18.44 -3.41
N ARG A 159 -14.80 18.33 -2.18
CA ARG A 159 -14.95 17.04 -1.49
C ARG A 159 -16.43 16.69 -1.38
N ARG A 160 -16.77 15.48 -1.83
CA ARG A 160 -18.11 14.91 -1.69
C ARG A 160 -18.00 13.58 -0.95
N MET A 161 -18.76 13.45 0.15
CA MET A 161 -18.84 12.21 0.91
C MET A 161 -20.15 11.49 0.58
N LYS A 162 -20.14 10.15 0.59
CA LYS A 162 -21.34 9.33 0.30
C LYS A 162 -22.48 9.66 1.26
N GLU A 163 -22.14 9.97 2.52
CA GLU A 163 -23.08 10.34 3.57
C GLU A 163 -23.83 11.64 3.28
N ASP A 164 -23.21 12.56 2.52
CA ASP A 164 -23.78 13.85 2.18
C ASP A 164 -24.58 13.83 0.87
N MET A 165 -24.51 12.73 0.10
CA MET A 165 -25.16 12.65 -1.21
C MET A 165 -26.64 12.30 -1.08
N LYS A 166 -27.47 13.15 -1.68
CA LYS A 166 -28.93 12.99 -1.67
C LYS A 166 -29.50 13.02 -3.09
N SER A 167 -30.62 12.36 -3.27
CA SER A 167 -31.44 12.42 -4.48
C SER A 167 -32.10 13.81 -4.60
N PHE A 168 -32.72 14.08 -5.75
CA PHE A 168 -33.55 15.28 -5.95
C PHE A 168 -34.71 15.38 -4.95
N ASN A 169 -35.17 14.26 -4.39
CA ASN A 169 -36.21 14.20 -3.37
C ASN A 169 -35.65 14.33 -1.94
N ASN A 170 -34.38 14.72 -1.79
CA ASN A 170 -33.69 14.87 -0.49
C ASN A 170 -33.50 13.55 0.29
N GLU A 171 -33.67 12.40 -0.33
CA GLU A 171 -33.40 11.08 0.26
C GLU A 171 -31.93 10.71 0.11
N PRO A 172 -31.30 10.06 1.12
CA PRO A 172 -29.94 9.59 1.01
C PRO A 172 -29.74 8.64 -0.19
N LEU A 173 -28.73 8.90 -1.02
CA LEU A 173 -28.39 8.04 -2.15
C LEU A 173 -27.71 6.73 -1.73
N PHE A 174 -27.07 6.72 -0.59
CA PHE A 174 -26.36 5.57 -0.05
C PHE A 174 -26.93 5.18 1.31
N PRO A 175 -27.01 3.87 1.61
CA PRO A 175 -27.41 3.41 2.94
C PRO A 175 -26.42 3.88 4.01
N PRO A 176 -26.87 4.06 5.26
CA PRO A 176 -26.00 4.46 6.36
C PRO A 176 -24.91 3.39 6.60
N ARG A 177 -23.72 3.85 6.95
CA ARG A 177 -22.59 3.00 7.29
C ARG A 177 -22.63 2.64 8.77
N HIS A 178 -22.74 1.35 9.07
CA HIS A 178 -22.67 0.84 10.43
C HIS A 178 -21.29 0.20 10.67
N VAL A 179 -20.57 0.65 11.68
CA VAL A 179 -19.25 0.13 12.05
C VAL A 179 -19.36 -0.62 13.37
N HIS A 180 -18.98 -1.89 13.37
CA HIS A 180 -18.97 -2.73 14.57
C HIS A 180 -17.56 -3.25 14.84
N THR A 181 -17.03 -2.96 16.04
CA THR A 181 -15.76 -3.52 16.49
C THR A 181 -16.03 -4.80 17.30
N LYS A 182 -15.59 -5.94 16.79
CA LYS A 182 -15.64 -7.20 17.52
C LYS A 182 -14.36 -7.38 18.36
N LYS A 183 -14.52 -7.51 19.67
CA LYS A 183 -13.44 -7.78 20.61
C LYS A 183 -13.41 -9.27 20.92
N PHE A 184 -12.22 -9.84 21.02
CA PHE A 184 -12.01 -11.22 21.43
C PHE A 184 -10.90 -11.30 22.49
N LYS A 185 -10.89 -12.40 23.25
CA LYS A 185 -9.84 -12.68 24.24
C LYS A 185 -8.95 -13.77 23.68
N LEU A 186 -7.64 -13.54 23.74
CA LEU A 186 -6.67 -14.58 23.39
C LEU A 186 -6.78 -15.76 24.36
N SER A 187 -6.68 -16.98 23.86
CA SER A 187 -6.48 -18.18 24.65
C SER A 187 -5.14 -18.13 25.39
N ASP A 188 -4.92 -19.00 26.37
CA ASP A 188 -3.66 -18.96 27.12
C ASP A 188 -2.46 -19.33 26.23
N THR A 189 -2.64 -20.23 25.28
CA THR A 189 -1.61 -20.59 24.30
C THR A 189 -1.27 -19.42 23.36
N GLU A 190 -2.29 -18.70 22.89
CA GLU A 190 -2.11 -17.49 22.08
C GLU A 190 -1.39 -16.39 22.87
N LYS A 191 -1.72 -16.19 24.14
CA LYS A 191 -1.04 -15.21 25.01
C LYS A 191 0.44 -15.53 25.19
N VAL A 192 0.79 -16.82 25.39
CA VAL A 192 2.19 -17.24 25.51
C VAL A 192 2.96 -16.89 24.23
N LEU A 193 2.44 -17.26 23.08
CA LEU A 193 3.04 -16.91 21.78
C LEU A 193 3.15 -15.40 21.59
N TYR A 194 2.05 -14.68 21.85
CA TYR A 194 1.99 -13.23 21.67
C TYR A 194 3.03 -12.51 22.53
N ASN A 195 3.15 -12.90 23.81
CA ASN A 195 4.13 -12.32 24.72
C ASN A 195 5.56 -12.65 24.31
N ALA A 196 5.83 -13.89 23.90
CA ALA A 196 7.16 -14.32 23.48
C ALA A 196 7.63 -13.57 22.20
N VAL A 197 6.77 -13.47 21.19
CA VAL A 197 7.09 -12.71 19.95
C VAL A 197 7.22 -11.23 20.25
N THR A 198 6.32 -10.66 21.08
CA THR A 198 6.39 -9.23 21.46
C THR A 198 7.70 -8.93 22.19
N LYS A 199 8.13 -9.79 23.11
CA LYS A 199 9.41 -9.64 23.80
C LYS A 199 10.60 -9.67 22.82
N TYR A 200 10.61 -10.64 21.90
CA TYR A 200 11.63 -10.72 20.86
C TYR A 200 11.68 -9.43 20.02
N VAL A 201 10.51 -8.96 19.56
CA VAL A 201 10.39 -7.73 18.78
C VAL A 201 10.92 -6.53 19.58
N GLN A 202 10.53 -6.35 20.84
CA GLN A 202 10.95 -5.22 21.67
C GLN A 202 12.45 -5.23 21.93
N GLU A 203 13.07 -6.38 22.22
CA GLU A 203 14.51 -6.50 22.46
C GLU A 203 15.31 -6.10 21.22
N HIS A 204 14.92 -6.57 20.04
CA HIS A 204 15.57 -6.24 18.77
C HIS A 204 15.31 -4.80 18.33
N PHE A 205 14.07 -4.30 18.53
CA PHE A 205 13.68 -2.92 18.24
C PHE A 205 14.49 -1.93 19.06
N ASN A 206 14.61 -2.14 20.38
CA ASN A 206 15.37 -1.25 21.26
C ASN A 206 16.88 -1.25 20.93
N LYS A 207 17.43 -2.43 20.62
CA LYS A 207 18.83 -2.53 20.15
C LYS A 207 19.06 -1.81 18.84
N ALA A 208 18.10 -1.88 17.91
CA ALA A 208 18.16 -1.22 16.61
C ALA A 208 18.06 0.30 16.72
N LEU A 209 17.17 0.82 17.57
CA LEU A 209 17.09 2.25 17.87
C LEU A 209 18.38 2.81 18.46
N ALA A 210 18.98 2.10 19.42
CA ALA A 210 20.22 2.50 20.06
C ALA A 210 21.41 2.59 19.08
N LYS A 211 21.34 1.88 17.93
CA LYS A 211 22.36 1.86 16.88
C LYS A 211 21.94 2.60 15.60
N ASP A 212 20.84 3.36 15.62
CA ASP A 212 20.24 4.08 14.48
C ASP A 212 19.99 3.18 13.24
N ARG A 213 19.61 1.91 13.48
CA ARG A 213 19.31 0.94 12.41
C ARG A 213 17.82 0.91 12.11
N ARG A 214 17.31 1.87 11.35
CA ARG A 214 15.89 2.03 10.97
C ARG A 214 15.32 0.82 10.26
N ASN A 215 16.11 0.16 9.41
CA ASN A 215 15.70 -1.03 8.66
C ASN A 215 15.25 -2.19 9.55
N ILE A 216 15.97 -2.40 10.68
CA ILE A 216 15.63 -3.45 11.62
C ILE A 216 14.39 -3.08 12.43
N THR A 217 14.24 -1.81 12.79
CA THR A 217 13.02 -1.28 13.41
C THR A 217 11.80 -1.59 12.56
N PHE A 218 11.90 -1.39 11.25
CA PHE A 218 10.82 -1.71 10.32
C PHE A 218 10.55 -3.21 10.23
N ALA A 219 11.59 -4.06 10.14
CA ALA A 219 11.43 -5.52 10.16
C ALA A 219 10.68 -5.99 11.41
N MET A 220 10.97 -5.41 12.58
CA MET A 220 10.26 -5.73 13.81
C MET A 220 8.79 -5.30 13.76
N THR A 221 8.49 -4.15 13.15
CA THR A 221 7.11 -3.69 12.92
C THR A 221 6.34 -4.65 12.02
N ILE A 222 6.96 -5.17 10.96
CA ILE A 222 6.33 -6.20 10.10
C ILE A 222 5.99 -7.46 10.91
N LEU A 223 6.92 -7.96 11.74
CA LEU A 223 6.63 -9.13 12.59
C LEU A 223 5.45 -8.88 13.54
N GLN A 224 5.37 -7.68 14.14
CA GLN A 224 4.23 -7.30 14.99
C GLN A 224 2.90 -7.30 14.20
N ARG A 225 2.91 -6.76 12.98
CA ARG A 225 1.74 -6.77 12.09
C ARG A 225 1.34 -8.20 11.70
N ARG A 226 2.30 -9.10 11.42
CA ARG A 226 2.04 -10.51 11.13
C ARG A 226 1.41 -11.23 12.31
N LEU A 227 1.94 -10.97 13.53
CA LEU A 227 1.39 -11.51 14.78
C LEU A 227 -0.07 -11.05 14.99
N ALA A 228 -0.35 -9.77 14.76
CA ALA A 228 -1.70 -9.22 14.85
C ALA A 228 -2.64 -9.74 13.75
N SER A 229 -2.11 -10.19 12.61
CA SER A 229 -2.90 -10.69 11.47
C SER A 229 -3.43 -12.09 11.71
N SER A 230 -2.56 -13.09 11.91
CA SER A 230 -2.94 -14.47 12.25
C SER A 230 -1.76 -15.28 12.81
N ILE A 231 -2.05 -16.35 13.54
CA ILE A 231 -1.02 -17.29 14.03
C ILE A 231 -0.26 -17.92 12.85
N ARG A 232 -0.95 -18.26 11.76
CA ARG A 232 -0.29 -18.78 10.55
C ARG A 232 0.67 -17.77 9.93
N ALA A 233 0.30 -16.50 9.85
CA ALA A 233 1.16 -15.47 9.26
C ALA A 233 2.45 -15.28 10.05
N ILE A 234 2.37 -15.20 11.38
CA ILE A 234 3.57 -15.09 12.21
C ILE A 234 4.41 -16.38 12.19
N HIS A 235 3.79 -17.56 12.26
CA HIS A 235 4.48 -18.84 12.16
C HIS A 235 5.31 -18.93 10.88
N LYS A 236 4.71 -18.67 9.72
CA LYS A 236 5.41 -18.68 8.42
C LYS A 236 6.52 -17.64 8.33
N SER A 237 6.31 -16.46 8.85
CA SER A 237 7.33 -15.40 8.86
C SER A 237 8.53 -15.78 9.74
N LEU A 238 8.30 -16.37 10.91
CA LEU A 238 9.36 -16.85 11.80
C LEU A 238 10.13 -18.03 11.18
N GLU A 239 9.44 -19.00 10.54
CA GLU A 239 10.08 -20.12 9.83
C GLU A 239 11.03 -19.61 8.72
N ARG A 240 10.52 -18.71 7.85
CA ARG A 240 11.31 -18.14 6.74
C ARG A 240 12.53 -17.38 7.26
N ARG A 241 12.33 -16.56 8.29
CA ARG A 241 13.42 -15.81 8.93
C ARG A 241 14.47 -16.75 9.53
N LYS A 242 14.04 -17.73 10.33
CA LYS A 242 14.96 -18.73 10.92
C LYS A 242 15.78 -19.43 9.85
N LYS A 243 15.12 -19.96 8.80
CA LYS A 243 15.79 -20.64 7.69
C LYS A 243 16.85 -19.76 7.03
N ARG A 244 16.50 -18.49 6.76
CA ARG A 244 17.44 -17.57 6.12
C ARG A 244 18.65 -17.26 6.99
N LEU A 245 18.45 -17.05 8.30
CA LEU A 245 19.58 -16.83 9.22
C LEU A 245 20.43 -18.10 9.39
N GLN A 246 19.86 -19.31 9.31
CA GLN A 246 20.59 -20.56 9.26
C GLN A 246 21.44 -20.65 7.99
N ASP A 247 20.88 -20.36 6.82
CA ASP A 247 21.63 -20.32 5.57
C ASP A 247 22.81 -19.34 5.61
N LEU A 248 22.62 -18.19 6.24
CA LEU A 248 23.68 -17.19 6.45
C LEU A 248 24.77 -17.70 7.40
N TYR A 249 24.37 -18.38 8.47
CA TYR A 249 25.30 -18.97 9.44
C TYR A 249 26.16 -20.08 8.83
N GLU A 250 25.58 -20.94 7.97
CA GLU A 250 26.26 -22.07 7.34
C GLU A 250 27.22 -21.63 6.23
N ARG A 251 26.87 -20.62 5.44
CA ARG A 251 27.70 -20.19 4.31
C ARG A 251 28.97 -19.47 4.70
N ALA A 252 29.17 -19.14 5.99
CA ALA A 252 30.31 -18.39 6.50
C ALA A 252 30.65 -17.10 5.69
N GLU A 253 29.76 -16.69 4.79
CA GLU A 253 29.93 -15.48 4.00
C GLU A 253 29.76 -14.29 4.92
N LEU A 254 30.84 -13.59 5.03
CA LEU A 254 31.09 -12.30 5.59
C LEU A 254 29.81 -11.53 5.96
N TYR A 255 29.70 -11.30 7.25
CA TYR A 255 28.82 -10.34 7.89
C TYR A 255 29.15 -8.90 7.44
N GLU A 256 29.02 -8.61 6.21
CA GLU A 256 28.67 -7.27 5.80
C GLU A 256 27.13 -7.24 5.86
N ALA A 257 26.63 -6.67 6.95
CA ALA A 257 25.29 -6.13 6.98
C ALA A 257 25.22 -5.13 5.84
N GLY A 258 24.94 -5.63 4.64
CA GLY A 258 24.74 -4.77 3.49
C GLY A 258 23.66 -3.78 3.87
N GLU A 259 23.98 -2.50 3.80
CA GLU A 259 23.00 -1.43 3.93
C GLU A 259 21.96 -1.64 2.82
N ILE A 260 20.90 -2.36 3.16
CA ILE A 260 19.70 -2.28 2.33
C ILE A 260 19.20 -0.87 2.55
N SER A 261 19.36 0.00 1.56
CA SER A 261 18.81 1.34 1.62
C SER A 261 17.30 1.20 1.79
N PHE A 262 16.83 1.61 2.95
CA PHE A 262 15.42 1.56 3.30
C PHE A 262 14.88 2.98 3.29
N ASP A 263 13.92 3.18 2.45
CA ASP A 263 13.12 4.40 2.42
C ASP A 263 11.68 3.99 2.75
N GLU A 264 11.21 4.37 3.94
CA GLU A 264 9.87 4.05 4.43
C GLU A 264 8.81 4.69 3.55
N GLU A 265 9.11 5.86 2.98
CA GLU A 265 8.25 6.58 2.05
C GLU A 265 8.11 5.82 0.71
N LEU A 266 9.19 5.18 0.25
CA LEU A 266 9.18 4.33 -0.93
C LEU A 266 8.31 3.07 -0.74
N MET A 267 8.24 2.53 0.49
CA MET A 267 7.43 1.33 0.79
C MET A 267 5.91 1.60 0.75
N GLU A 268 5.48 2.81 1.04
CA GLU A 268 4.07 3.19 0.90
C GLU A 268 3.65 3.37 -0.56
N ASP A 269 4.63 3.61 -1.41
CA ASP A 269 4.45 4.04 -2.79
C ASP A 269 4.58 2.93 -3.83
N ILE A 270 5.06 1.74 -3.46
CA ILE A 270 5.18 0.60 -4.37
C ILE A 270 3.88 -0.18 -4.49
N GLU A 271 3.70 -0.91 -5.60
CA GLU A 271 2.56 -1.81 -5.77
C GLU A 271 2.53 -2.88 -4.68
N GLU A 272 1.34 -3.35 -4.31
CA GLU A 272 1.12 -4.31 -3.22
C GLU A 272 2.01 -5.57 -3.35
N ARG A 273 2.20 -6.05 -4.59
CA ARG A 273 3.07 -7.20 -4.85
C ARG A 273 4.54 -6.90 -4.53
N GLU A 274 5.06 -5.79 -5.03
CA GLU A 274 6.43 -5.36 -4.81
C GLU A 274 6.67 -5.05 -3.33
N ARG A 275 5.68 -4.45 -2.67
CA ARG A 275 5.70 -4.22 -1.22
C ARG A 275 5.81 -5.52 -0.44
N TRP A 276 5.04 -6.56 -0.77
CA TRP A 276 5.12 -7.86 -0.11
C TRP A 276 6.48 -8.54 -0.33
N GLU A 277 7.00 -8.51 -1.55
CA GLU A 277 8.32 -9.03 -1.87
C GLU A 277 9.42 -8.31 -1.09
N ARG A 278 9.31 -6.97 -0.97
CA ARG A 278 10.27 -6.14 -0.24
C ARG A 278 10.17 -6.33 1.27
N GLU A 279 8.98 -6.36 1.83
CA GLU A 279 8.75 -6.67 3.25
C GLU A 279 9.33 -8.04 3.62
N GLU A 280 9.15 -9.04 2.76
CA GLU A 280 9.67 -10.38 2.98
C GLU A 280 11.20 -10.41 2.88
N GLU A 281 11.80 -9.70 1.93
CA GLU A 281 13.26 -9.57 1.80
C GLU A 281 13.86 -8.91 3.05
N ILE A 282 13.26 -7.83 3.53
CA ILE A 282 13.69 -7.12 4.74
C ILE A 282 13.62 -8.04 5.97
N LEU A 283 12.50 -8.74 6.15
CA LEU A 283 12.33 -9.68 7.27
C LEU A 283 13.37 -10.80 7.26
N GLN A 284 13.73 -11.30 6.09
CA GLN A 284 14.63 -12.43 5.97
C GLN A 284 16.10 -12.06 6.11
N ARG A 285 16.51 -10.86 5.71
CA ARG A 285 17.93 -10.49 5.61
C ARG A 285 18.47 -9.72 6.81
N LEU A 286 17.64 -8.94 7.49
CA LEU A 286 18.11 -8.04 8.53
C LEU A 286 18.27 -8.76 9.88
N THR A 287 19.46 -8.66 10.47
CA THR A 287 19.77 -9.16 11.82
C THR A 287 20.55 -8.11 12.62
N MET A 288 20.42 -8.17 13.94
CA MET A 288 21.22 -7.37 14.86
C MET A 288 22.54 -8.04 15.26
N ALA A 289 22.71 -9.31 14.91
CA ALA A 289 23.92 -10.06 15.25
C ALA A 289 25.16 -9.41 14.63
N GLY A 290 26.15 -9.10 15.45
CA GLY A 290 27.44 -8.54 15.05
C GLY A 290 28.50 -9.60 14.81
N ASN A 291 28.24 -10.84 15.22
CA ASN A 291 29.15 -11.97 15.10
C ASN A 291 28.38 -13.29 14.99
N LYS A 292 29.12 -14.37 14.75
CA LYS A 292 28.55 -15.71 14.52
C LYS A 292 27.87 -16.29 15.76
N GLU A 293 28.38 -16.00 16.94
CA GLU A 293 27.80 -16.44 18.22
C GLU A 293 26.44 -15.78 18.48
N GLU A 294 26.34 -14.47 18.28
CA GLU A 294 25.07 -13.73 18.42
C GLU A 294 24.03 -14.21 17.40
N LEU A 295 24.47 -14.52 16.17
CA LEU A 295 23.57 -15.07 15.14
C LEU A 295 23.02 -16.42 15.56
N LYS A 296 23.85 -17.29 16.10
CA LYS A 296 23.43 -18.60 16.61
C LYS A 296 22.39 -18.45 17.70
N LEU A 297 22.62 -17.53 18.65
CA LEU A 297 21.63 -17.26 19.71
C LEU A 297 20.31 -16.75 19.15
N GLU A 298 20.33 -15.89 18.13
CA GLU A 298 19.11 -15.42 17.47
C GLU A 298 18.37 -16.57 16.76
N ILE A 299 19.10 -17.47 16.09
CA ILE A 299 18.52 -18.67 15.44
C ILE A 299 17.86 -19.59 16.47
N ASP A 300 18.49 -19.80 17.62
CA ASP A 300 17.94 -20.64 18.70
C ASP A 300 16.65 -20.04 19.24
N VAL A 301 16.62 -18.74 19.55
CA VAL A 301 15.40 -18.01 19.96
C VAL A 301 14.30 -18.12 18.92
N LEU A 302 14.62 -17.93 17.63
CA LEU A 302 13.66 -18.11 16.54
C LEU A 302 13.14 -19.56 16.48
N GLY A 303 13.99 -20.54 16.80
CA GLY A 303 13.60 -21.94 16.90
C GLY A 303 12.49 -22.15 17.93
N ASP A 304 12.65 -21.61 19.13
CA ASP A 304 11.66 -21.69 20.20
C ASP A 304 10.35 -20.99 19.81
N LEU A 305 10.45 -19.81 19.17
CA LEU A 305 9.28 -19.06 18.70
C LEU A 305 8.50 -19.81 17.61
N VAL A 306 9.20 -20.48 16.70
CA VAL A 306 8.59 -21.32 15.64
C VAL A 306 7.83 -22.49 16.28
N GLU A 307 8.42 -23.19 17.27
CA GLU A 307 7.73 -24.29 17.96
C GLU A 307 6.52 -23.80 18.76
N LEU A 308 6.60 -22.66 19.43
CA LEU A 308 5.45 -22.03 20.09
C LEU A 308 4.32 -21.72 19.09
N ALA A 309 4.67 -21.10 17.94
CA ALA A 309 3.69 -20.76 16.91
C ALA A 309 3.04 -22.01 16.30
N LYS A 310 3.83 -23.04 16.03
CA LYS A 310 3.36 -24.33 15.50
C LYS A 310 2.44 -25.06 16.48
N ASN A 311 2.75 -25.00 17.75
CA ASN A 311 1.90 -25.58 18.81
C ASN A 311 0.58 -24.79 18.93
N ALA A 312 0.63 -23.46 18.92
CA ALA A 312 -0.56 -22.63 18.94
C ALA A 312 -1.48 -22.89 17.73
N GLU A 313 -0.89 -23.09 16.53
CA GLU A 313 -1.66 -23.42 15.31
C GLU A 313 -2.33 -24.79 15.37
N LYS A 314 -1.77 -25.75 16.13
CA LYS A 314 -2.29 -27.13 16.25
C LYS A 314 -3.38 -27.29 17.30
N ILE A 315 -3.35 -26.52 18.39
CA ILE A 315 -4.16 -26.76 19.61
C ILE A 315 -5.65 -26.40 19.41
N GLY A 316 -6.00 -25.67 18.37
CA GLY A 316 -7.40 -25.34 18.10
C GLY A 316 -7.57 -24.18 17.11
N ASP A 317 -8.81 -23.77 16.94
CA ASP A 317 -9.09 -22.59 16.13
C ASP A 317 -8.65 -21.33 16.88
N GLU A 318 -7.92 -20.46 16.18
CA GLU A 318 -7.51 -19.14 16.65
C GLU A 318 -8.72 -18.33 17.13
N SER A 319 -8.62 -17.68 18.30
CA SER A 319 -9.72 -16.94 18.90
C SER A 319 -10.34 -15.92 17.94
N LYS A 320 -9.52 -15.24 17.16
CA LYS A 320 -9.97 -14.32 16.11
C LYS A 320 -10.76 -15.01 15.00
N LEU A 321 -10.35 -16.23 14.65
CA LEU A 321 -11.03 -17.04 13.63
C LEU A 321 -12.38 -17.55 14.11
N VAL A 322 -12.50 -17.88 15.40
CA VAL A 322 -13.77 -18.27 16.03
C VAL A 322 -14.78 -17.14 16.00
N GLU A 323 -14.35 -15.92 16.34
CA GLU A 323 -15.20 -14.73 16.23
C GLU A 323 -15.60 -14.44 14.79
N LEU A 324 -14.66 -14.55 13.84
CA LEU A 324 -14.96 -14.38 12.40
C LEU A 324 -16.01 -15.39 11.95
N LYS A 325 -15.90 -16.66 12.35
CA LYS A 325 -16.89 -17.68 12.02
C LYS A 325 -18.29 -17.34 12.56
N GLY A 326 -18.34 -16.77 13.77
CA GLY A 326 -19.58 -16.25 14.36
C GLY A 326 -20.20 -15.12 13.51
N VAL A 327 -19.38 -14.16 13.08
CA VAL A 327 -19.80 -13.05 12.21
C VAL A 327 -20.30 -13.58 10.85
N ILE A 328 -19.55 -14.47 10.21
CA ILE A 328 -19.94 -15.06 8.93
C ILE A 328 -21.30 -15.77 9.05
N LYS A 329 -21.50 -16.57 10.08
CA LYS A 329 -22.78 -17.25 10.30
C LYS A 329 -23.95 -16.28 10.53
N ALA A 330 -23.71 -15.19 11.28
CA ALA A 330 -24.74 -14.22 11.57
C ALA A 330 -25.13 -13.38 10.33
N GLU A 331 -24.15 -13.01 9.50
CA GLU A 331 -24.39 -12.15 8.34
C GLU A 331 -24.84 -12.91 7.10
N LEU A 332 -24.44 -14.17 6.92
CA LEU A 332 -24.80 -15.01 5.77
C LEU A 332 -26.02 -15.92 6.03
N ILE A 333 -26.87 -15.57 7.01
CA ILE A 333 -28.15 -16.30 7.24
C ILE A 333 -29.04 -16.27 5.99
N ASN A 334 -29.00 -15.19 5.21
CA ASN A 334 -29.67 -15.10 3.92
C ASN A 334 -28.68 -15.47 2.80
N GLU A 335 -28.95 -16.53 2.05
CA GLU A 335 -28.10 -17.08 0.99
C GLU A 335 -27.72 -16.07 -0.13
N GLU A 336 -28.44 -14.96 -0.24
CA GLU A 336 -28.20 -13.91 -1.23
C GLU A 336 -27.09 -12.89 -0.81
N ARG A 337 -26.63 -12.94 0.44
CA ARG A 337 -25.61 -11.99 0.93
C ARG A 337 -24.19 -12.44 0.58
N LYS A 338 -23.36 -11.48 0.17
CA LYS A 338 -21.93 -11.65 -0.05
C LYS A 338 -21.16 -10.91 1.05
N LEU A 339 -20.07 -11.50 1.51
CA LEU A 339 -19.18 -10.91 2.50
C LEU A 339 -17.83 -10.62 1.84
N LEU A 340 -17.33 -9.40 2.03
CA LEU A 340 -16.00 -8.99 1.59
C LEU A 340 -15.09 -8.91 2.80
N ILE A 341 -13.99 -9.67 2.79
CA ILE A 341 -13.00 -9.72 3.87
C ILE A 341 -11.68 -9.17 3.37
N PHE A 342 -11.11 -8.20 4.10
CA PHE A 342 -9.80 -7.63 3.80
C PHE A 342 -8.76 -8.11 4.80
N THR A 343 -7.56 -8.42 4.30
CA THR A 343 -6.38 -8.74 5.10
C THR A 343 -5.12 -8.21 4.43
N GLU A 344 -4.14 -7.77 5.20
CA GLU A 344 -2.86 -7.27 4.67
C GLU A 344 -1.85 -8.38 4.36
N SER A 345 -2.03 -9.58 4.94
CA SER A 345 -1.08 -10.68 4.81
C SER A 345 -1.59 -11.75 3.87
N LYS A 346 -0.77 -12.13 2.88
CA LYS A 346 -1.08 -13.24 1.98
C LYS A 346 -1.21 -14.57 2.75
N ASP A 347 -0.32 -14.84 3.71
CA ASP A 347 -0.41 -16.05 4.54
C ASP A 347 -1.74 -16.12 5.30
N THR A 348 -2.26 -14.96 5.75
CA THR A 348 -3.59 -14.88 6.38
C THR A 348 -4.71 -15.06 5.35
N LEU A 349 -4.59 -14.51 4.15
CA LEU A 349 -5.54 -14.71 3.07
C LEU A 349 -5.69 -16.20 2.75
N ASP A 350 -4.58 -16.88 2.46
CA ASP A 350 -4.55 -18.31 2.15
C ASP A 350 -5.16 -19.14 3.30
N TYR A 351 -4.85 -18.78 4.55
CA TYR A 351 -5.42 -19.39 5.74
C TYR A 351 -6.93 -19.21 5.85
N LEU A 352 -7.42 -18.00 5.63
CA LEU A 352 -8.85 -17.69 5.68
C LEU A 352 -9.61 -18.43 4.58
N VAL A 353 -9.09 -18.46 3.35
CA VAL A 353 -9.68 -19.19 2.23
C VAL A 353 -9.80 -20.67 2.55
N GLU A 354 -8.74 -21.31 3.08
CA GLU A 354 -8.74 -22.71 3.48
C GLU A 354 -9.83 -22.97 4.56
N ARG A 355 -9.89 -22.11 5.59
CA ARG A 355 -10.83 -22.29 6.70
C ARG A 355 -12.28 -22.05 6.31
N ILE A 356 -12.55 -21.01 5.53
CA ILE A 356 -13.90 -20.66 5.08
C ILE A 356 -14.45 -21.74 4.15
N ARG A 357 -13.63 -22.29 3.24
CA ARG A 357 -14.01 -23.46 2.41
C ARG A 357 -14.33 -24.69 3.23
N LYS A 358 -13.55 -24.98 4.29
CA LYS A 358 -13.83 -26.07 5.24
C LYS A 358 -15.14 -25.86 6.02
N TRP A 359 -15.61 -24.63 6.16
CA TRP A 359 -16.91 -24.34 6.77
C TRP A 359 -18.07 -24.48 5.80
N GLY A 360 -17.82 -24.84 4.52
CA GLY A 360 -18.81 -25.07 3.48
C GLY A 360 -19.20 -23.85 2.66
N TYR A 361 -18.46 -22.73 2.77
CA TYR A 361 -18.71 -21.54 1.95
C TYR A 361 -17.82 -21.52 0.70
N THR A 362 -18.35 -21.01 -0.38
CA THR A 362 -17.57 -20.68 -1.59
C THR A 362 -16.79 -19.41 -1.37
N THR A 363 -15.57 -19.36 -1.90
CA THR A 363 -14.69 -18.19 -1.78
C THR A 363 -14.08 -17.84 -3.11
N CYS A 364 -13.93 -16.54 -3.34
CA CYS A 364 -13.13 -15.95 -4.37
C CYS A 364 -12.08 -15.07 -3.70
N GLU A 365 -10.88 -15.01 -4.24
CA GLU A 365 -9.75 -14.29 -3.66
C GLU A 365 -9.09 -13.39 -4.68
N ILE A 366 -8.71 -12.17 -4.26
CA ILE A 366 -7.95 -11.23 -5.08
C ILE A 366 -6.77 -10.72 -4.25
N HIS A 367 -5.58 -10.75 -4.84
CA HIS A 367 -4.36 -10.26 -4.19
C HIS A 367 -3.34 -9.70 -5.21
N GLY A 368 -2.36 -8.94 -4.73
CA GLY A 368 -1.36 -8.26 -5.55
C GLY A 368 -0.54 -9.17 -6.48
N GLY A 369 -0.31 -10.42 -6.10
CA GLY A 369 0.43 -11.40 -6.91
C GLY A 369 -0.34 -12.00 -8.09
N MET A 370 -1.65 -11.73 -8.24
CA MET A 370 -2.44 -12.26 -9.36
C MET A 370 -2.23 -11.43 -10.63
N LYS A 371 -2.25 -12.12 -11.79
CA LYS A 371 -2.31 -11.44 -13.09
C LYS A 371 -3.64 -10.70 -13.25
N MET A 372 -3.67 -9.67 -14.11
CA MET A 372 -4.84 -8.85 -14.31
C MET A 372 -6.06 -9.66 -14.79
N ASP A 373 -5.84 -10.58 -15.73
CA ASP A 373 -6.91 -11.43 -16.26
C ASP A 373 -7.52 -12.33 -15.18
N ASP A 374 -6.69 -12.85 -14.27
CA ASP A 374 -7.14 -13.68 -13.15
C ASP A 374 -7.97 -12.86 -12.14
N ARG A 375 -7.61 -11.56 -11.94
CA ARG A 375 -8.37 -10.65 -11.08
C ARG A 375 -9.74 -10.28 -11.66
N ILE A 376 -9.83 -10.18 -13.00
CA ILE A 376 -11.09 -9.86 -13.68
C ILE A 376 -12.04 -11.06 -13.63
N ASN A 377 -11.50 -12.28 -13.70
CA ASN A 377 -12.29 -13.51 -13.68
C ASN A 377 -12.67 -13.98 -12.26
N ALA A 378 -12.04 -13.43 -11.23
CA ALA A 378 -12.33 -13.73 -9.82
C ALA A 378 -13.54 -12.93 -9.32
#